data_b8359c22925bddeb4b94273994d25ce8
#
_entry.id   b8359c22925bddeb4b94273994d25ce8
#
_cell.length_a   1.000
_cell.length_b   1.000
_cell.length_c   1.000
_cell.angle_alpha   90.00
_cell.angle_beta   90.00
_cell.angle_gamma   90.00
#
_symmetry.space_group_name_H-M   'P 1'
#
loop_
_entity.id
_entity.type
_entity.pdbx_description
1 polymer ?
#
loop_
_entity_poly.entity_id
_entity_poly.type
_entity_poly.pdbx_seq_one_letter_code
_entity_poly.pdbx_strand_id
1 'polypeptide(L)' 'MDGSNYIKVFTGNFIIVQRIIADLENQAINAVVKDETESGRLAGFGAPIQGQQEVYVHKDELEKAKSIIDNTTKELA' A
#
# COMPACT_ATOMS: atom_id res chain seq x y z
N MET A 1 -0.62 -11.33 -15.49
CA MET A 1 -0.35 -11.06 -15.12
C MET A 1 0.20 -10.38 -15.03
N ASP A 2 0.14 -9.79 -15.09
CA ASP A 2 0.67 -9.33 -14.97
C ASP A 2 1.00 -8.63 -14.03
N GLY A 3 0.97 -8.89 -13.20
CA GLY A 3 1.44 -8.23 -12.07
C GLY A 3 2.85 -7.81 -12.09
N SER A 4 3.51 -8.23 -13.06
CA SER A 4 4.92 -7.94 -13.10
C SER A 4 5.23 -6.46 -13.26
N ASN A 5 4.24 -5.67 -13.65
CA ASN A 5 4.51 -4.26 -13.81
C ASN A 5 4.23 -3.48 -12.53
N TYR A 6 3.69 -4.11 -11.53
CA TYR A 6 3.39 -3.42 -10.29
C TYR A 6 4.25 -3.97 -9.16
N ILE A 7 4.78 -3.11 -8.35
CA ILE A 7 5.72 -3.49 -7.31
C ILE A 7 5.19 -3.03 -5.98
N LYS A 8 5.27 -3.90 -4.98
CA LYS A 8 4.81 -3.54 -3.66
C LYS A 8 5.75 -2.52 -3.04
N VAL A 9 5.24 -1.43 -2.57
CA VAL A 9 6.06 -0.37 -2.01
C VAL A 9 5.79 -0.14 -0.54
N PHE A 10 4.71 -0.67 0.01
CA PHE A 10 4.41 -0.43 1.40
C PHE A 10 3.41 -1.43 1.91
N THR A 11 3.51 -1.80 3.16
CA THR A 11 2.53 -2.63 3.83
C THR A 11 2.28 -2.01 5.19
N GLY A 12 1.06 -1.84 5.55
CA GLY A 12 0.73 -1.25 6.83
C GLY A 12 -0.75 -1.21 7.06
N ASN A 13 -1.14 -0.51 8.11
CA ASN A 13 -2.54 -0.51 8.45
C ASN A 13 -3.32 0.42 7.56
N PHE A 14 -4.64 0.28 7.63
CA PHE A 14 -5.55 0.99 6.76
C PHE A 14 -5.36 2.50 6.85
N ILE A 15 -5.18 3.02 8.02
CA ILE A 15 -5.13 4.47 8.18
C ILE A 15 -3.90 5.06 7.49
N ILE A 16 -2.76 4.42 7.66
CA ILE A 16 -1.55 4.92 7.04
C ILE A 16 -1.64 4.74 5.52
N VAL A 17 -2.20 3.61 5.08
CA VAL A 17 -2.31 3.36 3.66
C VAL A 17 -3.22 4.40 3.01
N GLN A 18 -4.30 4.79 3.65
CA GLN A 18 -5.18 5.79 3.09
C GLN A 18 -4.44 7.10 2.88
N ARG A 19 -3.59 7.48 3.82
CA ARG A 19 -2.85 8.72 3.67
C ARG A 19 -1.85 8.60 2.54
N ILE A 20 -1.19 7.45 2.43
CA ILE A 20 -0.21 7.24 1.37
C ILE A 20 -0.91 7.31 0.01
N ILE A 21 -2.08 6.69 -0.11
CA ILE A 21 -2.80 6.71 -1.37
C ILE A 21 -3.19 8.14 -1.74
N ALA A 22 -3.64 8.91 -0.77
CA ALA A 22 -4.02 10.28 -1.05
C ALA A 22 -2.83 11.09 -1.57
N ASP A 23 -1.68 10.90 -0.94
CA ASP A 23 -0.50 11.63 -1.35
C ASP A 23 -0.03 11.20 -2.73
N LEU A 24 -0.13 9.90 -3.04
CA LEU A 24 0.26 9.43 -4.34
C LEU A 24 -0.69 9.97 -5.41
N GLU A 25 -1.96 10.00 -5.12
CA GLU A 25 -2.92 10.52 -6.09
C GLU A 25 -2.71 12.01 -6.35
N ASN A 26 -2.27 12.73 -5.33
CA ASN A 26 -1.97 14.13 -5.52
C ASN A 26 -0.83 14.34 -6.49
N GLN A 27 0.00 13.33 -6.69
CA GLN A 27 1.11 13.41 -7.62
C GLN A 27 0.79 12.64 -8.90
N ALA A 28 -0.48 12.35 -9.11
CA ALA A 28 -0.92 11.66 -10.31
C ALA A 28 -0.35 10.24 -10.43
N ILE A 29 -0.11 9.60 -9.32
CA ILE A 29 0.37 8.24 -9.32
C ILE A 29 -0.79 7.33 -8.97
N ASN A 30 -1.08 6.37 -9.82
CA ASN A 30 -2.15 5.44 -9.55
C ASN A 30 -1.60 4.27 -8.78
N ALA A 31 -2.06 4.08 -7.58
CA ALA A 31 -1.61 2.98 -6.75
C ALA A 31 -2.70 1.96 -6.60
N VAL A 32 -2.32 0.72 -6.40
CA VAL A 32 -3.26 -0.36 -6.20
C VAL A 32 -3.11 -0.85 -4.77
N VAL A 33 -4.21 -1.05 -4.08
CA VAL A 33 -4.18 -1.51 -2.71
C VAL A 33 -4.74 -2.92 -2.66
N LYS A 34 -4.00 -3.81 -2.02
CA LYS A 34 -4.49 -5.15 -1.81
C LYS A 34 -4.66 -5.36 -0.32
N ASP A 35 -5.78 -5.99 0.05
CA ASP A 35 -6.08 -6.15 1.43
C ASP A 35 -5.80 -7.57 1.84
N GLU A 36 -4.89 -7.78 2.77
CA GLU A 36 -4.57 -9.09 3.19
C GLU A 36 -5.55 -9.64 4.16
N THR A 37 -6.47 -8.90 4.63
CA THR A 37 -7.43 -9.34 5.59
C THR A 37 -8.23 -10.52 5.06
N GLU A 38 -8.46 -10.52 3.77
CA GLU A 38 -9.22 -11.59 3.21
C GLU A 38 -8.50 -12.90 3.32
N SER A 39 -7.22 -12.94 3.05
CA SER A 39 -6.44 -14.14 3.20
C SER A 39 -6.41 -14.57 4.64
N GLY A 40 -6.27 -13.66 5.52
CA GLY A 40 -6.24 -13.97 6.93
C GLY A 40 -7.53 -14.59 7.39
N ARG A 41 -8.63 -14.13 6.83
CA ARG A 41 -9.88 -14.64 7.23
C ARG A 41 -10.03 -16.05 6.76
N LEU A 42 -9.53 -16.39 5.63
CA LEU A 42 -9.61 -17.72 5.15
C LEU A 42 -8.78 -18.66 6.03
N ALA A 43 -7.73 -18.17 6.59
CA ALA A 43 -6.91 -18.99 7.42
C ALA A 43 -7.64 -19.35 8.68
N GLY A 44 -8.61 -18.60 8.95
CA GLY A 44 -9.40 -19.13 9.86
C GLY A 44 -9.24 -18.94 11.19
N PHE A 45 -8.58 -18.38 11.78
CA PHE A 45 -8.51 -18.37 12.98
C PHE A 45 -8.51 -17.27 13.54
N GLY A 46 -8.98 -16.59 13.67
CA GLY A 46 -9.15 -15.67 14.42
C GLY A 46 -8.23 -14.71 14.64
N ALA A 47 -7.46 -14.33 14.39
CA ALA A 47 -6.62 -13.42 14.76
C ALA A 47 -6.33 -12.58 13.75
N PRO A 48 -7.07 -11.86 13.33
CA PRO A 48 -6.83 -11.20 12.25
C PRO A 48 -6.01 -10.09 12.44
N ILE A 49 -5.21 -9.83 11.58
CA ILE A 49 -4.49 -8.76 11.56
C ILE A 49 -5.29 -7.81 10.96
N GLN A 50 -6.11 -7.04 11.59
CA GLN A 50 -6.91 -6.27 10.94
C GLN A 50 -6.32 -5.20 10.30
N GLY A 51 -6.66 -4.80 9.22
CA GLY A 51 -6.20 -3.59 8.60
C GLY A 51 -4.90 -3.64 7.88
N GLN A 52 -4.33 -4.79 7.71
CA GLN A 52 -3.10 -4.86 6.96
C GLN A 52 -3.38 -4.77 5.49
N GLN A 53 -2.80 -3.81 4.83
CA GLN A 53 -2.98 -3.61 3.40
C GLN A 53 -1.65 -3.41 2.71
N GLU A 54 -1.58 -3.76 1.45
CA GLU A 54 -0.37 -3.63 0.68
C GLU A 54 -0.59 -2.63 -0.44
N VAL A 55 0.36 -1.77 -0.66
CA VAL A 55 0.27 -0.75 -1.71
C VAL A 55 1.24 -1.10 -2.81
N TYR A 56 0.75 -1.09 -4.05
CA TYR A 56 1.56 -1.39 -5.22
C TYR A 56 1.51 -0.21 -6.17
N VAL A 57 2.61 0.07 -6.84
CA VAL A 57 2.63 1.11 -7.87
C VAL A 57 3.32 0.56 -9.09
N HIS A 58 3.09 1.20 -10.23
CA HIS A 58 3.73 0.77 -11.46
C HIS A 58 5.23 1.00 -11.35
N LYS A 59 5.99 0.10 -11.93
CA LYS A 59 7.44 0.17 -11.81
C LYS A 59 8.02 1.48 -12.33
N ASP A 60 7.37 2.08 -13.30
CA ASP A 60 7.87 3.33 -13.84
C ASP A 60 7.72 4.48 -12.85
N GLU A 61 6.88 4.29 -11.83
CA GLU A 61 6.68 5.33 -10.86
C GLU A 61 7.26 4.95 -9.51
N LEU A 62 8.04 3.89 -9.48
CA LEU A 62 8.53 3.36 -8.23
C LEU A 62 9.35 4.38 -7.44
N GLU A 63 10.29 5.04 -8.07
CA GLU A 63 11.13 5.95 -7.33
C GLU A 63 10.36 7.13 -6.80
N LYS A 64 9.46 7.67 -7.61
CA LYS A 64 8.67 8.78 -7.17
C LYS A 64 7.79 8.36 -6.02
N ALA A 65 7.18 7.19 -6.13
CA ALA A 65 6.30 6.70 -5.09
C ALA A 65 7.06 6.48 -3.79
N LYS A 66 8.25 5.95 -3.86
CA LYS A 66 9.03 5.71 -2.66
C LYS A 66 9.33 7.01 -1.93
N SER A 67 9.65 8.03 -2.67
CA SER A 67 9.95 9.32 -2.06
C SER A 67 8.71 9.88 -1.37
N ILE A 68 7.56 9.76 -2.01
CA ILE A 68 6.33 10.27 -1.44
C ILE A 68 5.98 9.49 -0.19
N ILE A 69 6.11 8.16 -0.23
CA ILE A 69 5.78 7.33 0.90
C ILE A 69 6.72 7.64 2.08
N ASP A 70 7.98 7.86 1.79
CA ASP A 70 8.94 8.17 2.82
C ASP A 70 8.55 9.48 3.53
N ASN A 71 8.17 10.47 2.75
CA ASN A 71 7.75 11.73 3.33
C ASN A 71 6.47 11.58 4.15
N THR A 72 5.53 10.80 3.65
CA THR A 72 4.28 10.60 4.35
C THR A 72 4.52 9.90 5.68
N THR A 73 5.31 8.87 5.68
CA THR A 73 5.54 8.10 6.90
C THR A 73 6.36 8.91 7.90
N LYS A 74 7.22 9.78 7.42
CA LYS A 74 7.95 10.62 8.32
C LYS A 74 7.03 11.57 9.04
N GLU A 75 6.05 12.09 8.33
CA GLU A 75 5.13 13.02 8.96
C GLU A 75 4.26 12.33 9.96
N LEU A 76 3.97 11.06 9.75
CA LEU A 76 3.10 10.35 10.65
C LEU A 76 3.85 9.77 11.83
N ALA A 77 5.13 9.72 11.76
CA ALA A 77 5.93 9.11 12.84
C ALA A 77 6.13 10.05 14.07
#